data_b2df45e4b3d7474bf7750f1afe06cc5f
#
_entry.id   b2df45e4b3d7474bf7750f1afe06cc5f
#
_cell.length_a   1.000
_cell.length_b   1.000
_cell.length_c   1.000
_cell.angle_alpha   90.00
_cell.angle_beta   90.00
_cell.angle_gamma   90.00
#
_symmetry.space_group_name_H-M   'P 1'
#
loop_
_entity.id
_entity.type
_entity.pdbx_description
1 polymer ?
#
loop_
_entity_poly.entity_id
_entity_poly.type
_entity_poly.pdbx_seq_one_letter_code
_entity_poly.pdbx_strand_id
1 'polypeptide(L)'
;AGLPCLTSASDSRTRKTTRTVEAISASKDGRDWMGINQNAANRYFEFFLRNGSLNRLATGEVRREVKLGNSRIDFLVGNTYVEVKTPLITLPAPEGTARVKGSRFQSFDRLIRHMGELKDSLASGKKAKIVLCYLYDANPFTPPRPDGVNNKILDAARAAEIAGVERWQVNLSIDRFGVSLIRYFKSRPYTSGA
;
A
#
# COMPACT_ATOMS: atom_id res chain seq x y z
N ALA A 1 -3.60 -23.52 11.47
CA ALA A 1 -2.24 -23.99 11.73
C ALA A 1 -1.76 -24.84 10.56
N GLY A 2 -0.44 -24.79 10.21
CA GLY A 2 0.16 -25.67 9.20
C GLY A 2 0.29 -25.09 7.80
N LEU A 3 0.07 -23.81 7.58
CA LEU A 3 0.43 -23.17 6.31
C LEU A 3 1.91 -22.79 6.30
N PRO A 4 2.62 -22.99 5.16
CA PRO A 4 3.99 -22.55 5.00
C PRO A 4 4.13 -21.03 5.16
N CYS A 5 5.25 -20.57 5.69
CA CYS A 5 5.59 -19.15 5.74
C CYS A 5 7.03 -18.91 5.28
N LEU A 6 7.25 -17.78 4.63
CA LEU A 6 8.58 -17.27 4.33
C LEU A 6 9.02 -16.35 5.46
N THR A 7 10.26 -16.54 5.90
CA THR A 7 10.83 -15.72 6.96
C THR A 7 12.21 -15.22 6.56
N SER A 8 12.53 -13.98 6.94
CA SER A 8 13.89 -13.42 6.87
C SER A 8 14.55 -13.41 8.25
N ALA A 9 15.87 -13.45 8.28
CA ALA A 9 16.62 -13.19 9.51
C ALA A 9 16.42 -11.72 9.92
N SER A 10 16.44 -11.48 11.23
CA SER A 10 16.41 -10.13 11.78
C SER A 10 17.75 -9.80 12.41
N ASP A 11 18.41 -8.76 11.91
CA ASP A 11 19.69 -8.28 12.43
C ASP A 11 19.53 -7.39 13.67
N SER A 12 18.31 -7.15 14.11
CA SER A 12 18.03 -6.29 15.26
C SER A 12 18.32 -6.99 16.58
N ARG A 13 19.27 -6.45 17.32
CA ARG A 13 19.67 -6.94 18.67
C ARG A 13 18.61 -6.70 19.75
N THR A 14 17.60 -5.86 19.48
CA THR A 14 16.56 -5.49 20.44
C THR A 14 15.27 -6.28 20.27
N ARG A 15 15.14 -7.08 19.21
CA ARG A 15 13.94 -7.87 18.96
C ARG A 15 13.94 -9.17 19.74
N LYS A 16 12.78 -9.52 20.30
CA LYS A 16 12.56 -10.82 20.99
C LYS A 16 12.59 -12.03 20.04
N THR A 17 12.38 -11.80 18.73
CA THR A 17 12.36 -12.86 17.71
C THR A 17 13.51 -12.65 16.72
N THR A 18 14.19 -13.73 16.38
CA THR A 18 15.33 -13.73 15.43
C THR A 18 14.88 -13.72 13.97
N ARG A 19 13.59 -13.87 13.71
CA ARG A 19 13.04 -13.93 12.34
C ARG A 19 11.83 -13.04 12.20
N THR A 20 11.60 -12.54 10.98
CA THR A 20 10.42 -11.81 10.56
C THR A 20 9.64 -12.66 9.56
N VAL A 21 8.34 -12.77 9.72
CA VAL A 21 7.48 -13.40 8.70
C VAL A 21 7.25 -12.39 7.58
N GLU A 22 7.69 -12.74 6.38
CA GLU A 22 7.58 -11.91 5.18
C GLU A 22 6.30 -12.24 4.39
N ALA A 23 5.99 -13.53 4.26
CA ALA A 23 4.82 -14.00 3.55
C ALA A 23 4.26 -15.28 4.17
N ILE A 24 2.98 -15.52 3.94
CA ILE A 24 2.29 -16.78 4.23
C ILE A 24 1.79 -17.38 2.92
N SER A 25 1.72 -18.72 2.84
CA SER A 25 1.11 -19.36 1.69
C SER A 25 -0.38 -19.57 1.93
N ALA A 26 -1.21 -19.33 0.92
CA ALA A 26 -2.62 -19.70 0.93
C ALA A 26 -2.83 -21.21 0.73
N SER A 27 -1.84 -21.90 0.20
CA SER A 27 -1.87 -23.33 -0.08
C SER A 27 -0.86 -24.12 0.76
N LYS A 28 -1.17 -25.38 1.04
CA LYS A 28 -0.26 -26.26 1.81
C LYS A 28 1.03 -26.61 1.06
N ASP A 29 1.03 -26.50 -0.25
CA ASP A 29 2.18 -26.81 -1.12
C ASP A 29 3.17 -25.64 -1.26
N GLY A 30 2.86 -24.50 -0.65
CA GLY A 30 3.77 -23.34 -0.63
C GLY A 30 3.94 -22.67 -2.00
N ARG A 31 2.92 -22.63 -2.85
CA ARG A 31 2.97 -22.00 -4.18
C ARG A 31 2.31 -20.61 -4.19
N ASP A 32 1.26 -20.41 -3.40
CA ASP A 32 0.45 -19.17 -3.41
C ASP A 32 0.89 -18.24 -2.27
N TRP A 33 1.99 -17.56 -2.48
CA TRP A 33 2.55 -16.66 -1.47
C TRP A 33 1.83 -15.32 -1.41
N MET A 34 1.53 -14.89 -0.21
CA MET A 34 0.97 -13.57 0.10
C MET A 34 1.88 -12.86 1.09
N GLY A 35 2.46 -11.74 0.67
CA GLY A 35 3.29 -10.91 1.55
C GLY A 35 2.44 -10.23 2.61
N ILE A 36 2.88 -10.32 3.86
CA ILE A 36 2.19 -9.73 5.01
C ILE A 36 3.04 -8.71 5.79
N ASN A 37 4.32 -8.59 5.46
CA ASN A 37 5.20 -7.63 6.09
C ASN A 37 4.99 -6.22 5.50
N GLN A 38 3.98 -5.50 6.00
CA GLN A 38 3.67 -4.13 5.57
C GLN A 38 4.85 -3.16 5.79
N ASN A 39 5.70 -3.39 6.80
CA ASN A 39 6.85 -2.54 7.08
C ASN A 39 7.93 -2.63 5.99
N ALA A 40 7.96 -3.71 5.22
CA ALA A 40 8.89 -3.88 4.12
C ALA A 40 8.38 -3.28 2.80
N ALA A 41 7.08 -3.01 2.68
CA ALA A 41 6.45 -2.57 1.43
C ALA A 41 7.10 -1.32 0.85
N ASN A 42 7.38 -0.29 1.67
CA ASN A 42 8.03 0.94 1.21
C ASN A 42 9.44 0.68 0.66
N ARG A 43 10.19 -0.28 1.24
CA ARG A 43 11.52 -0.67 0.74
C ARG A 43 11.43 -1.36 -0.62
N TYR A 44 10.45 -2.25 -0.80
CA TYR A 44 10.21 -2.91 -2.09
C TYR A 44 9.73 -1.93 -3.15
N PHE A 45 8.78 -1.06 -2.78
CA PHE A 45 8.28 -0.02 -3.68
C PHE A 45 9.39 0.94 -4.12
N GLU A 46 10.26 1.38 -3.21
CA GLU A 46 11.42 2.22 -3.52
C GLU A 46 12.35 1.55 -4.53
N PHE A 47 12.63 0.27 -4.38
CA PHE A 47 13.48 -0.47 -5.33
C PHE A 47 12.92 -0.36 -6.75
N PHE A 48 11.61 -0.56 -6.94
CA PHE A 48 10.97 -0.46 -8.26
C PHE A 48 10.85 0.98 -8.77
N LEU A 49 10.82 1.98 -7.90
CA LEU A 49 10.95 3.38 -8.32
C LEU A 49 12.35 3.67 -8.85
N ARG A 50 13.38 3.28 -8.10
CA ARG A 50 14.78 3.60 -8.44
C ARG A 50 15.28 2.87 -9.68
N ASN A 51 14.83 1.65 -9.92
CA ASN A 51 15.22 0.89 -11.12
C ASN A 51 14.38 1.26 -12.37
N GLY A 52 13.42 2.19 -12.25
CA GLY A 52 12.59 2.66 -13.36
C GLY A 52 11.42 1.75 -13.73
N SER A 53 11.18 0.66 -13.02
CA SER A 53 10.05 -0.24 -13.29
C SER A 53 8.68 0.44 -13.13
N LEU A 54 8.61 1.51 -12.31
CA LEU A 54 7.39 2.29 -12.05
C LEU A 54 7.39 3.65 -12.78
N ASN A 55 8.07 3.79 -13.93
CA ASN A 55 8.27 5.04 -14.65
C ASN A 55 6.95 5.74 -15.08
N ARG A 56 5.89 4.99 -15.38
CA ARG A 56 4.56 5.56 -15.68
C ARG A 56 3.89 6.15 -14.44
N LEU A 57 4.29 5.71 -13.24
CA LEU A 57 3.79 6.25 -11.99
C LEU A 57 4.50 7.57 -11.67
N ALA A 58 5.82 7.57 -11.59
CA ALA A 58 6.61 8.78 -11.36
C ALA A 58 8.04 8.59 -11.86
N THR A 59 8.69 9.70 -12.26
CA THR A 59 10.07 9.74 -12.73
C THR A 59 10.84 10.89 -12.09
N GLY A 60 12.13 10.69 -11.88
CA GLY A 60 13.04 11.68 -11.31
C GLY A 60 13.74 11.17 -10.06
N GLU A 61 14.43 12.06 -9.37
CA GLU A 61 15.11 11.73 -8.12
C GLU A 61 14.13 11.20 -7.07
N VAL A 62 14.47 10.10 -6.41
CA VAL A 62 13.65 9.48 -5.34
C VAL A 62 14.18 9.93 -3.98
N ARG A 63 13.37 10.70 -3.26
CA ARG A 63 13.61 11.11 -1.87
C ARG A 63 12.58 10.51 -0.96
N ARG A 64 13.00 10.00 0.20
CA ARG A 64 12.13 9.34 1.18
C ARG A 64 11.72 10.27 2.31
N GLU A 65 10.60 9.94 2.95
CA GLU A 65 10.18 10.55 4.22
C GLU A 65 10.20 12.07 4.17
N VAL A 66 9.63 12.65 3.11
CA VAL A 66 9.67 14.08 2.84
C VAL A 66 8.58 14.82 3.63
N LYS A 67 8.97 15.87 4.35
CA LYS A 67 8.02 16.72 5.08
C LYS A 67 7.08 17.42 4.09
N LEU A 68 5.77 17.31 4.35
CA LEU A 68 4.71 18.04 3.66
C LEU A 68 3.69 18.49 4.70
N GLY A 69 3.57 19.80 4.91
CA GLY A 69 2.74 20.34 5.97
C GLY A 69 3.13 19.81 7.35
N ASN A 70 2.18 19.19 8.02
CA ASN A 70 2.36 18.56 9.34
C ASN A 70 2.63 17.05 9.24
N SER A 71 2.74 16.51 8.03
CA SER A 71 2.98 15.09 7.78
C SER A 71 4.34 14.82 7.18
N ARG A 72 4.65 13.55 7.12
CA ARG A 72 5.80 13.01 6.41
C ARG A 72 5.25 12.03 5.38
N ILE A 73 5.41 12.38 4.11
CA ILE A 73 4.97 11.57 2.97
C ILE A 73 6.09 10.60 2.59
N ASP A 74 5.73 9.38 2.23
CA ASP A 74 6.69 8.30 2.01
C ASP A 74 7.76 8.64 0.97
N PHE A 75 7.37 9.27 -0.17
CA PHE A 75 8.31 9.63 -1.23
C PHE A 75 7.98 10.97 -1.90
N LEU A 76 9.04 11.65 -2.36
CA LEU A 76 8.98 12.65 -3.42
C LEU A 76 9.84 12.16 -4.57
N VAL A 77 9.22 11.97 -5.73
CA VAL A 77 9.88 11.48 -6.96
C VAL A 77 9.80 12.57 -8.02
N GLY A 78 10.94 13.24 -8.27
CA GLY A 78 10.96 14.45 -9.10
C GLY A 78 10.01 15.51 -8.55
N ASN A 79 8.89 15.75 -9.24
CA ASN A 79 7.86 16.73 -8.86
C ASN A 79 6.58 16.07 -8.28
N THR A 80 6.62 14.77 -7.92
CA THR A 80 5.43 13.98 -7.53
C THR A 80 5.55 13.50 -6.10
N TYR A 81 4.66 13.91 -5.22
CA TYR A 81 4.48 13.29 -3.90
C TYR A 81 3.78 11.94 -4.04
N VAL A 82 4.29 10.93 -3.36
CA VAL A 82 3.74 9.57 -3.38
C VAL A 82 3.60 9.05 -1.95
N GLU A 83 2.37 8.76 -1.56
CA GLU A 83 2.01 8.11 -0.30
C GLU A 83 1.65 6.66 -0.59
N VAL A 84 2.31 5.72 0.09
CA VAL A 84 2.10 4.28 -0.09
C VAL A 84 1.24 3.74 1.04
N LYS A 85 0.24 2.96 0.68
CA LYS A 85 -0.60 2.21 1.61
C LYS A 85 -0.55 0.74 1.26
N THR A 86 -0.38 -0.11 2.25
CA THR A 86 -0.29 -1.56 2.07
C THR A 86 -1.50 -2.22 2.74
N PRO A 87 -2.65 -2.31 2.03
CA PRO A 87 -3.82 -2.92 2.61
C PRO A 87 -3.65 -4.44 2.69
N LEU A 88 -4.04 -5.03 3.82
CA LEU A 88 -4.16 -6.48 4.01
C LEU A 88 -5.65 -6.87 3.96
N ILE A 89 -6.32 -6.52 2.88
CA ILE A 89 -7.74 -6.83 2.67
C ILE A 89 -7.87 -7.93 1.63
N THR A 90 -8.89 -8.77 1.82
CA THR A 90 -9.21 -9.86 0.89
C THR A 90 -8.04 -10.82 0.66
N LEU A 91 -7.31 -11.17 1.71
CA LEU A 91 -6.40 -12.29 1.63
C LEU A 91 -7.22 -13.55 1.32
N PRO A 92 -6.89 -14.30 0.28
CA PRO A 92 -7.50 -15.60 0.07
C PRO A 92 -7.19 -16.46 1.29
N ALA A 93 -8.21 -16.81 2.04
CA ALA A 93 -8.08 -17.69 3.20
C ALA A 93 -8.51 -19.10 2.78
N PRO A 94 -7.82 -20.14 3.23
CA PRO A 94 -8.26 -21.51 3.03
C PRO A 94 -9.70 -21.70 3.51
N GLU A 95 -10.44 -22.55 2.81
CA GLU A 95 -11.81 -22.92 3.18
C GLU A 95 -11.87 -23.38 4.64
N GLY A 96 -12.83 -22.90 5.42
CA GLY A 96 -12.95 -23.22 6.85
C GLY A 96 -12.12 -22.33 7.79
N THR A 97 -11.39 -21.33 7.27
CA THR A 97 -10.66 -20.38 8.14
C THR A 97 -11.66 -19.44 8.83
N ALA A 98 -11.67 -19.43 10.17
CA ALA A 98 -12.47 -18.49 10.92
C ALA A 98 -12.03 -17.04 10.59
N ARG A 99 -12.96 -16.22 10.11
CA ARG A 99 -12.71 -14.79 9.92
C ARG A 99 -12.59 -14.14 11.29
N VAL A 100 -11.38 -13.83 11.71
CA VAL A 100 -11.17 -12.94 12.84
C VAL A 100 -11.66 -11.57 12.43
N LYS A 101 -12.63 -10.99 13.15
CA LYS A 101 -13.01 -9.58 12.96
C LYS A 101 -11.73 -8.76 13.14
N GLY A 102 -11.24 -8.18 12.05
CA GLY A 102 -10.06 -7.32 12.07
C GLY A 102 -10.26 -6.21 13.11
N SER A 103 -9.22 -5.89 13.86
CA SER A 103 -9.24 -4.71 14.72
C SER A 103 -9.57 -3.50 13.85
N ARG A 104 -10.52 -2.66 14.30
CA ARG A 104 -10.83 -1.41 13.63
C ARG A 104 -9.52 -0.63 13.48
N PHE A 105 -9.23 -0.15 12.29
CA PHE A 105 -8.05 0.68 12.02
C PHE A 105 -8.03 1.85 13.00
N GLN A 106 -6.99 1.98 13.79
CA GLN A 106 -6.88 3.00 14.85
C GLN A 106 -6.42 4.37 14.33
N SER A 107 -6.30 4.61 13.02
CA SER A 107 -5.71 5.85 12.50
C SER A 107 -6.31 6.32 11.18
N PHE A 108 -7.63 6.46 11.13
CA PHE A 108 -8.30 7.15 10.03
C PHE A 108 -7.86 8.62 9.92
N ASP A 109 -7.66 9.28 11.04
CA ASP A 109 -7.25 10.70 11.08
C ASP A 109 -5.92 10.97 10.38
N ARG A 110 -4.94 10.04 10.53
CA ARG A 110 -3.67 10.16 9.82
C ARG A 110 -3.85 10.03 8.31
N LEU A 111 -4.66 9.09 7.85
CA LEU A 111 -4.93 8.89 6.43
C LEU A 111 -5.66 10.08 5.83
N ILE A 112 -6.69 10.60 6.51
CA ILE A 112 -7.43 11.79 6.09
C ILE A 112 -6.51 13.00 6.00
N ARG A 113 -5.64 13.21 6.99
CA ARG A 113 -4.66 14.30 6.99
C ARG A 113 -3.70 14.18 5.81
N HIS A 114 -3.11 13.00 5.54
CA HIS A 114 -2.24 12.79 4.38
C HIS A 114 -2.94 13.11 3.06
N MET A 115 -4.20 12.71 2.90
CA MET A 115 -5.00 13.05 1.71
C MET A 115 -5.20 14.55 1.57
N GLY A 116 -5.46 15.26 2.67
CA GLY A 116 -5.59 16.72 2.69
C GLY A 116 -4.31 17.42 2.26
N GLU A 117 -3.18 17.04 2.85
CA GLU A 117 -1.88 17.65 2.53
C GLU A 117 -1.42 17.35 1.09
N LEU A 118 -1.68 16.13 0.59
CA LEU A 118 -1.44 15.80 -0.81
C LEU A 118 -2.29 16.67 -1.74
N LYS A 119 -3.57 16.85 -1.42
CA LYS A 119 -4.47 17.74 -2.16
C LYS A 119 -3.93 19.17 -2.18
N ASP A 120 -3.55 19.69 -1.02
CA ASP A 120 -3.09 21.08 -0.88
C ASP A 120 -1.76 21.31 -1.62
N SER A 121 -0.91 20.29 -1.74
CA SER A 121 0.34 20.38 -2.49
C SER A 121 0.17 20.66 -3.98
N LEU A 122 -1.00 20.34 -4.55
CA LEU A 122 -1.30 20.58 -5.96
C LEU A 122 -1.29 22.08 -6.30
N ALA A 123 -1.69 22.94 -5.35
CA ALA A 123 -1.68 24.40 -5.53
C ALA A 123 -0.27 24.97 -5.78
N SER A 124 0.79 24.27 -5.36
CA SER A 124 2.18 24.63 -5.62
C SER A 124 2.76 23.99 -6.90
N GLY A 125 1.92 23.52 -7.81
CA GLY A 125 2.33 22.91 -9.06
C GLY A 125 2.93 21.49 -8.90
N LYS A 126 2.83 20.89 -7.72
CA LYS A 126 3.24 19.51 -7.49
C LYS A 126 2.20 18.53 -8.03
N LYS A 127 2.62 17.30 -8.30
CA LYS A 127 1.74 16.17 -8.53
C LYS A 127 1.64 15.36 -7.24
N ALA A 128 0.51 14.70 -7.03
CA ALA A 128 0.29 13.90 -5.83
C ALA A 128 -0.39 12.58 -6.17
N LYS A 129 0.09 11.51 -5.55
CA LYS A 129 -0.42 10.15 -5.79
C LYS A 129 -0.53 9.38 -4.49
N ILE A 130 -1.61 8.62 -4.37
CA ILE A 130 -1.79 7.58 -3.36
C ILE A 130 -1.63 6.24 -4.06
N VAL A 131 -0.76 5.40 -3.53
CA VAL A 131 -0.48 4.08 -4.09
C VAL A 131 -0.93 2.99 -3.14
N LEU A 132 -1.81 2.13 -3.60
CA LEU A 132 -2.17 0.90 -2.91
C LEU A 132 -1.18 -0.18 -3.35
N CYS A 133 -0.21 -0.49 -2.48
CA CYS A 133 0.83 -1.47 -2.75
C CYS A 133 0.46 -2.81 -2.10
N TYR A 134 0.04 -3.77 -2.89
CA TYR A 134 -0.25 -5.13 -2.46
C TYR A 134 1.01 -6.00 -2.60
N LEU A 135 1.28 -6.81 -1.60
CA LEU A 135 2.38 -7.77 -1.60
C LEU A 135 1.94 -9.16 -2.11
N TYR A 136 0.95 -9.18 -2.97
CA TYR A 136 0.36 -10.34 -3.67
C TYR A 136 -0.43 -9.84 -4.89
N ASP A 137 -0.85 -10.73 -5.78
CA ASP A 137 -1.65 -10.34 -6.95
C ASP A 137 -3.11 -10.10 -6.56
N ALA A 138 -3.37 -8.89 -6.08
CA ALA A 138 -4.69 -8.44 -5.69
C ALA A 138 -5.53 -8.01 -6.91
N ASN A 139 -6.83 -8.30 -6.87
CA ASN A 139 -7.77 -7.69 -7.81
C ASN A 139 -7.76 -6.15 -7.71
N PRO A 140 -8.23 -5.43 -8.74
CA PRO A 140 -8.40 -3.99 -8.65
C PRO A 140 -9.18 -3.59 -7.40
N PHE A 141 -8.63 -2.63 -6.66
CA PHE A 141 -9.24 -2.16 -5.41
C PHE A 141 -10.64 -1.59 -5.67
N THR A 142 -11.60 -2.12 -4.95
CA THR A 142 -12.96 -1.60 -4.89
C THR A 142 -13.19 -0.95 -3.52
N PRO A 143 -13.58 0.33 -3.48
CA PRO A 143 -13.87 0.99 -2.22
C PRO A 143 -14.98 0.28 -1.45
N PRO A 144 -14.93 0.25 -0.12
CA PRO A 144 -16.04 -0.26 0.67
C PRO A 144 -17.28 0.60 0.47
N ARG A 145 -18.45 0.01 0.67
CA ARG A 145 -19.70 0.79 0.69
C ARG A 145 -19.69 1.76 1.87
N PRO A 146 -20.31 2.95 1.73
CA PRO A 146 -20.52 3.86 2.84
C PRO A 146 -21.28 3.15 3.97
N ASP A 147 -20.74 3.18 5.19
CA ASP A 147 -21.32 2.51 6.36
C ASP A 147 -21.30 3.40 7.62
N GLY A 148 -21.22 4.71 7.45
CA GLY A 148 -21.11 5.68 8.53
C GLY A 148 -19.70 5.74 9.14
N VAL A 149 -19.02 4.63 9.33
CA VAL A 149 -17.64 4.58 9.85
C VAL A 149 -16.63 4.96 8.78
N ASN A 150 -16.88 4.53 7.54
CA ASN A 150 -16.00 4.77 6.40
C ASN A 150 -16.26 6.12 5.70
N ASN A 151 -17.37 6.80 5.97
CA ASN A 151 -17.79 7.99 5.23
C ASN A 151 -16.70 9.07 5.19
N LYS A 152 -16.12 9.42 6.35
CA LYS A 152 -15.08 10.45 6.41
C LYS A 152 -13.87 10.15 5.53
N ILE A 153 -13.47 8.87 5.44
CA ILE A 153 -12.35 8.46 4.59
C ILE A 153 -12.73 8.53 3.12
N LEU A 154 -13.92 8.04 2.78
CA LEU A 154 -14.42 8.07 1.40
C LEU A 154 -14.58 9.50 0.91
N ASP A 155 -15.08 10.41 1.76
CA ASP A 155 -15.21 11.82 1.42
C ASP A 155 -13.85 12.50 1.25
N ALA A 156 -12.89 12.24 2.13
CA ALA A 156 -11.54 12.76 1.99
C ALA A 156 -10.84 12.22 0.72
N ALA A 157 -11.02 10.94 0.41
CA ALA A 157 -10.47 10.33 -0.80
C ALA A 157 -11.09 10.93 -2.08
N ARG A 158 -12.41 11.10 -2.10
CA ARG A 158 -13.12 11.76 -3.22
C ARG A 158 -12.67 13.20 -3.39
N ALA A 159 -12.58 13.96 -2.30
CA ALA A 159 -12.12 15.35 -2.35
C ALA A 159 -10.69 15.47 -2.90
N ALA A 160 -9.80 14.56 -2.50
CA ALA A 160 -8.44 14.50 -3.02
C ALA A 160 -8.40 14.16 -4.52
N GLU A 161 -9.19 13.16 -4.96
CA GLU A 161 -9.25 12.77 -6.38
C GLU A 161 -9.87 13.86 -7.27
N ILE A 162 -10.94 14.52 -6.81
CA ILE A 162 -11.55 15.66 -7.52
C ILE A 162 -10.55 16.79 -7.70
N ALA A 163 -9.70 17.04 -6.70
CA ALA A 163 -8.65 18.05 -6.78
C ALA A 163 -7.50 17.64 -7.71
N GLY A 164 -7.36 16.38 -8.09
CA GLY A 164 -6.32 15.89 -9.00
C GLY A 164 -5.29 14.94 -8.38
N VAL A 165 -5.46 14.51 -7.14
CA VAL A 165 -4.63 13.43 -6.56
C VAL A 165 -4.97 12.12 -7.27
N GLU A 166 -3.98 11.48 -7.85
CA GLU A 166 -4.18 10.20 -8.55
C GLU A 166 -4.09 9.02 -7.58
N ARG A 167 -4.97 8.05 -7.76
CA ARG A 167 -4.84 6.74 -7.10
C ARG A 167 -4.26 5.72 -8.05
N TRP A 168 -3.25 4.99 -7.57
CA TRP A 168 -2.58 3.91 -8.29
C TRP A 168 -2.63 2.63 -7.47
N GLN A 169 -2.57 1.50 -8.16
CA GLN A 169 -2.37 0.19 -7.55
C GLN A 169 -1.09 -0.43 -8.09
N VAL A 170 -0.34 -1.04 -7.18
CA VAL A 170 0.88 -1.81 -7.48
C VAL A 170 0.74 -3.17 -6.83
N ASN A 171 0.87 -4.24 -7.60
CA ASN A 171 0.87 -5.60 -7.12
C ASN A 171 2.28 -6.17 -7.24
N LEU A 172 2.80 -6.66 -6.12
CA LEU A 172 4.09 -7.34 -6.04
C LEU A 172 3.86 -8.82 -5.74
N SER A 173 4.76 -9.69 -6.17
CA SER A 173 4.85 -11.05 -5.66
C SER A 173 6.04 -11.18 -4.71
N ILE A 174 5.91 -12.06 -3.74
CA ILE A 174 6.99 -12.41 -2.82
C ILE A 174 7.11 -13.93 -2.83
N ASP A 175 8.30 -14.44 -3.08
CA ASP A 175 8.60 -15.86 -3.01
C ASP A 175 9.99 -16.09 -2.37
N ARG A 176 10.46 -17.34 -2.40
CA ARG A 176 11.79 -17.70 -1.85
C ARG A 176 12.97 -17.08 -2.60
N PHE A 177 12.76 -16.56 -3.79
CA PHE A 177 13.79 -15.94 -4.62
C PHE A 177 13.84 -14.41 -4.46
N GLY A 178 12.75 -13.80 -3.96
CA GLY A 178 12.70 -12.36 -3.74
C GLY A 178 11.34 -11.73 -3.97
N VAL A 179 11.37 -10.48 -4.40
CA VAL A 179 10.18 -9.67 -4.67
C VAL A 179 10.19 -9.24 -6.13
N SER A 180 9.08 -9.45 -6.83
CA SER A 180 8.90 -9.10 -8.23
C SER A 180 7.69 -8.20 -8.43
N LEU A 181 7.75 -7.31 -9.42
CA LEU A 181 6.63 -6.49 -9.85
C LEU A 181 5.71 -7.32 -10.77
N ILE A 182 4.46 -7.51 -10.38
CA ILE A 182 3.47 -8.22 -11.21
C ILE A 182 2.85 -7.23 -12.20
N ARG A 183 2.23 -6.17 -11.66
CA ARG A 183 1.54 -5.15 -12.46
C ARG A 183 1.35 -3.86 -11.66
N TYR A 184 1.16 -2.76 -12.37
CA TYR A 184 0.72 -1.51 -11.78
C TYR A 184 -0.12 -0.71 -12.77
N PHE A 185 -1.07 0.05 -12.24
CA PHE A 185 -2.01 0.82 -13.06
C PHE A 185 -2.63 1.95 -12.25
N LYS A 186 -3.09 2.98 -12.96
CA LYS A 186 -3.92 4.03 -12.40
C LYS A 186 -5.32 3.46 -12.11
N SER A 187 -5.77 3.58 -10.89
CA SER A 187 -7.10 3.12 -10.50
C SER A 187 -8.18 4.05 -11.09
N ARG A 188 -9.36 3.50 -11.34
CA ARG A 188 -10.51 4.31 -11.72
C ARG A 188 -10.89 5.24 -10.55
N PRO A 189 -11.29 6.48 -10.81
CA PRO A 189 -11.79 7.38 -9.77
C PRO A 189 -12.95 6.77 -8.99
N TYR A 190 -13.18 7.26 -7.78
CA TYR A 190 -14.42 6.96 -7.06
C TYR A 190 -15.58 7.55 -7.86
N THR A 191 -16.24 6.75 -8.66
CA THR A 191 -17.54 7.18 -9.21
C THR A 191 -18.51 7.33 -8.04
N SER A 192 -19.15 8.50 -7.92
CA SER A 192 -20.35 8.63 -7.11
C SER A 192 -21.29 7.50 -7.53
N GLY A 193 -21.58 6.58 -6.61
CA GLY A 193 -22.46 5.46 -6.90
C GLY A 193 -23.79 5.98 -7.45
N ALA A 194 -24.20 5.38 -8.57
CA ALA A 194 -25.58 5.42 -9.00
C ALA A 194 -26.43 4.64 -7.98
#